data_b0b5dbd24a352792e05bba9c8b14bc7c
#
_entry.id   b0b5dbd24a352792e05bba9c8b14bc7c
#
_cell.length_a   1.000
_cell.length_b   1.000
_cell.length_c   1.000
_cell.angle_alpha   90.00
_cell.angle_beta   90.00
_cell.angle_gamma   90.00
#
_symmetry.space_group_name_H-M   'P 1'
#
loop_
_entity.id
_entity.type
_entity.pdbx_description
1 polymer ?
#
loop_
_entity_poly.entity_id
_entity_poly.type
_entity_poly.pdbx_seq_one_letter_code
_entity_poly.pdbx_strand_id
1 'polypeptide(L)'
;MRILKVRVQNINSLKGNWSINFEDPAYAAGGLFAICGPTGAGKSSLLDAICIALYGSTPRLGYLTGSTNEAMTRGTGIMESEVTFLAKGVRYRALYSQRRARNQADGRLQSANIELSRWNDEINNWEILEGKYKQKSEAK
;
A
#
# COMPACT_ATOMS: atom_id res chain seq x y z
N MET A 1 11.13 6.53 11.62
CA MET A 1 9.88 6.34 10.88
C MET A 1 8.85 5.66 11.78
N ARG A 2 7.62 6.13 11.75
CA ARG A 2 6.51 5.54 12.49
C ARG A 2 5.35 5.30 11.53
N ILE A 3 4.85 4.09 11.45
CA ILE A 3 3.67 3.76 10.64
C ILE A 3 2.42 4.23 11.37
N LEU A 4 1.58 5.01 10.69
CA LEU A 4 0.36 5.60 11.23
C LEU A 4 -0.89 4.86 10.78
N LYS A 5 -0.92 4.42 9.52
CA LYS A 5 -2.06 3.70 8.96
C LYS A 5 -1.61 2.78 7.84
N VAL A 6 -2.25 1.63 7.74
CA VAL A 6 -2.09 0.70 6.62
C VAL A 6 -3.47 0.42 6.03
N ARG A 7 -3.59 0.51 4.72
CA ARG A 7 -4.79 0.15 3.97
C ARG A 7 -4.41 -0.86 2.89
N VAL A 8 -5.17 -1.93 2.81
CA VAL A 8 -4.89 -3.09 1.94
C VAL A 8 -6.14 -3.48 1.18
N GLN A 9 -5.96 -3.78 -0.10
CA GLN A 9 -7.00 -4.39 -0.92
C GLN A 9 -6.43 -5.56 -1.70
N ASN A 10 -6.99 -6.74 -1.51
CA ASN A 10 -6.70 -7.95 -2.28
C ASN A 10 -5.20 -8.31 -2.33
N ILE A 11 -4.58 -8.46 -1.19
CA ILE A 11 -3.19 -8.94 -1.08
C ILE A 11 -3.17 -10.32 -0.42
N ASN A 12 -2.63 -11.32 -1.11
CA ASN A 12 -2.53 -12.70 -0.67
C ASN A 12 -3.87 -13.22 -0.12
N SER A 13 -3.92 -13.60 1.16
CA SER A 13 -5.13 -14.07 1.84
C SER A 13 -6.08 -12.95 2.28
N LEU A 14 -5.64 -11.70 2.24
CA LEU A 14 -6.46 -10.53 2.59
C LEU A 14 -7.30 -10.08 1.39
N LYS A 15 -8.35 -10.82 1.11
CA LYS A 15 -9.31 -10.47 0.06
C LYS A 15 -10.27 -9.39 0.56
N GLY A 16 -10.57 -8.41 -0.30
CA GLY A 16 -11.41 -7.27 0.05
C GLY A 16 -10.59 -6.10 0.61
N ASN A 17 -11.25 -5.20 1.30
CA ASN A 17 -10.66 -3.99 1.84
C ASN A 17 -10.41 -4.13 3.34
N TRP A 18 -9.19 -3.86 3.75
CA TRP A 18 -8.75 -3.94 5.14
C TRP A 18 -7.97 -2.68 5.50
N SER A 19 -8.14 -2.19 6.72
CA SER A 19 -7.35 -1.06 7.20
C SER A 19 -7.06 -1.17 8.69
N ILE A 20 -5.87 -0.70 9.08
CA ILE A 20 -5.48 -0.56 10.48
C ILE A 20 -5.02 0.87 10.68
N ASN A 21 -5.63 1.55 11.65
CA ASN A 21 -5.24 2.89 12.06
C ASN A 21 -4.48 2.82 13.39
N PHE A 22 -3.15 2.93 13.34
CA PHE A 22 -2.30 2.90 14.52
C PHE A 22 -2.33 4.20 15.34
N GLU A 23 -2.99 5.23 14.85
CA GLU A 23 -3.27 6.46 15.61
C GLU A 23 -4.51 6.35 16.48
N ASP A 24 -5.28 5.26 16.35
CA ASP A 24 -6.41 4.98 17.22
C ASP A 24 -5.98 4.98 18.69
N PRO A 25 -6.74 5.60 19.62
CA PRO A 25 -6.42 5.60 21.04
C PRO A 25 -6.17 4.21 21.65
N ALA A 26 -6.76 3.15 21.10
CA ALA A 26 -6.51 1.78 21.52
C ALA A 26 -5.04 1.36 21.38
N TYR A 27 -4.27 2.00 20.49
CA TYR A 27 -2.85 1.72 20.24
C TYR A 27 -1.90 2.80 20.76
N ALA A 28 -2.42 3.81 21.45
CA ALA A 28 -1.65 5.00 21.81
C ALA A 28 -0.54 4.78 22.85
N ALA A 29 -0.54 3.64 23.55
CA ALA A 29 0.22 3.49 24.80
C ALA A 29 1.67 2.99 24.63
N GLY A 30 2.24 2.77 23.43
CA GLY A 30 3.52 2.10 23.49
C GLY A 30 4.49 2.19 22.31
N GLY A 31 4.08 2.59 21.15
CA GLY A 31 4.98 2.57 19.98
C GLY A 31 5.43 1.16 19.52
N LEU A 32 5.05 0.12 20.26
CA LEU A 32 5.31 -1.27 19.94
C LEU A 32 3.99 -2.03 19.79
N PHE A 33 3.83 -2.77 18.68
CA PHE A 33 2.63 -3.54 18.37
C PHE A 33 2.98 -5.01 18.15
N ALA A 34 2.12 -5.90 18.63
CA ALA A 34 2.18 -7.31 18.32
C ALA A 34 1.05 -7.68 17.35
N ILE A 35 1.42 -8.34 16.25
CA ILE A 35 0.47 -8.88 15.27
C ILE A 35 0.32 -10.37 15.56
N CYS A 36 -0.84 -10.76 16.09
CA CYS A 36 -1.12 -12.11 16.55
C CYS A 36 -2.28 -12.72 15.77
N GLY A 37 -2.27 -14.03 15.65
CA GLY A 37 -3.34 -14.78 15.01
C GLY A 37 -2.89 -16.18 14.63
N PRO A 38 -3.83 -17.09 14.29
CA PRO A 38 -3.49 -18.41 13.81
C PRO A 38 -2.77 -18.37 12.46
N THR A 39 -2.14 -19.47 12.09
CA THR A 39 -1.56 -19.64 10.76
C THR A 39 -2.62 -19.39 9.67
N GLY A 40 -2.29 -18.61 8.67
CA GLY A 40 -3.22 -18.23 7.59
C GLY A 40 -4.15 -17.06 7.90
N ALA A 41 -4.04 -16.42 9.06
CA ALA A 41 -4.85 -15.25 9.43
C ALA A 41 -4.49 -13.96 8.65
N GLY A 42 -3.39 -13.96 7.89
CA GLY A 42 -2.97 -12.79 7.10
C GLY A 42 -1.86 -11.95 7.73
N LYS A 43 -1.18 -12.44 8.78
CA LYS A 43 -0.07 -11.72 9.43
C LYS A 43 1.06 -11.39 8.47
N SER A 44 1.56 -12.38 7.75
CA SER A 44 2.61 -12.19 6.73
C SER A 44 2.11 -11.35 5.56
N SER A 45 0.84 -11.47 5.17
CA SER A 45 0.23 -10.66 4.13
C SER A 45 0.20 -9.19 4.49
N LEU A 46 -0.02 -8.85 5.76
CA LEU A 46 0.04 -7.46 6.23
C LEU A 46 1.46 -6.88 6.12
N LEU A 47 2.48 -7.66 6.50
CA LEU A 47 3.88 -7.25 6.35
C LEU A 47 4.27 -7.12 4.87
N ASP A 48 3.84 -8.05 4.02
CA ASP A 48 4.03 -7.96 2.57
C ASP A 48 3.37 -6.69 2.00
N ALA A 49 2.17 -6.35 2.45
CA ALA A 49 1.49 -5.12 2.04
C ALA A 49 2.31 -3.87 2.35
N ILE A 50 2.88 -3.78 3.54
CA ILE A 50 3.74 -2.66 3.94
C ILE A 50 4.98 -2.59 3.03
N CYS A 51 5.64 -3.72 2.78
CA CYS A 51 6.79 -3.78 1.87
C CYS A 51 6.42 -3.37 0.45
N ILE A 52 5.29 -3.82 -0.07
CA ILE A 52 4.81 -3.47 -1.41
C ILE A 52 4.55 -1.97 -1.52
N ALA A 53 3.86 -1.37 -0.55
CA ALA A 53 3.58 0.06 -0.56
C ALA A 53 4.85 0.91 -0.55
N LEU A 54 5.85 0.50 0.22
CA LEU A 54 7.10 1.26 0.40
C LEU A 54 8.14 0.98 -0.70
N TYR A 55 8.21 -0.24 -1.22
CA TYR A 55 9.31 -0.69 -2.07
C TYR A 55 8.87 -1.33 -3.39
N GLY A 56 7.59 -1.60 -3.60
CA GLY A 56 7.10 -2.35 -4.77
C GLY A 56 7.56 -3.80 -4.82
N SER A 57 8.00 -4.34 -3.70
CA SER A 57 8.56 -5.69 -3.60
C SER A 57 8.33 -6.29 -2.23
N THR A 58 8.48 -7.60 -2.13
CA THR A 58 8.53 -8.31 -0.85
C THR A 58 9.78 -9.16 -0.76
N PRO A 59 10.30 -9.44 0.45
CA PRO A 59 11.44 -10.34 0.60
C PRO A 59 11.21 -11.74 0.01
N ARG A 60 9.95 -12.19 0.04
CA ARG A 60 9.56 -13.53 -0.42
C ARG A 60 9.33 -13.60 -1.93
N LEU A 61 8.69 -12.59 -2.51
CA LEU A 61 8.24 -12.61 -3.92
C LEU A 61 9.15 -11.77 -4.84
N GLY A 62 10.06 -10.97 -4.29
CA GLY A 62 10.83 -10.01 -5.06
C GLY A 62 9.97 -8.86 -5.60
N TYR A 63 10.42 -8.24 -6.68
CA TYR A 63 9.71 -7.13 -7.30
C TYR A 63 8.45 -7.57 -8.03
N LEU A 64 7.39 -6.80 -7.87
CA LEU A 64 6.18 -6.92 -8.68
C LEU A 64 6.42 -6.16 -10.00
N THR A 65 5.92 -6.71 -11.10
CA THR A 65 6.12 -6.13 -12.43
C THR A 65 4.79 -5.90 -13.16
N GLY A 66 4.82 -5.29 -14.33
CA GLY A 66 3.64 -5.14 -15.18
C GLY A 66 3.12 -6.45 -15.78
N SER A 67 3.90 -7.52 -15.68
CA SER A 67 3.53 -8.85 -16.20
C SER A 67 3.38 -9.92 -15.12
N THR A 68 3.87 -9.65 -13.90
CA THR A 68 3.87 -10.63 -12.81
C THR A 68 3.54 -9.95 -11.48
N ASN A 69 2.46 -10.40 -10.86
CA ASN A 69 2.08 -10.01 -9.51
C ASN A 69 1.48 -11.20 -8.76
N GLU A 70 2.32 -11.94 -8.06
CA GLU A 70 1.90 -13.09 -7.27
C GLU A 70 1.25 -12.69 -5.93
N ALA A 71 1.39 -11.44 -5.51
CA ALA A 71 0.76 -10.93 -4.29
C ALA A 71 -0.72 -10.59 -4.48
N MET A 72 -1.18 -10.34 -5.70
CA MET A 72 -2.60 -10.08 -5.97
C MET A 72 -3.43 -11.32 -5.64
N THR A 73 -4.47 -11.13 -4.82
CA THR A 73 -5.38 -12.22 -4.46
C THR A 73 -6.00 -12.86 -5.71
N ARG A 74 -5.97 -14.18 -5.79
CA ARG A 74 -6.54 -14.94 -6.92
C ARG A 74 -8.04 -14.65 -7.03
N GLY A 75 -8.53 -14.52 -8.25
CA GLY A 75 -9.92 -14.22 -8.52
C GLY A 75 -10.29 -12.75 -8.36
N THR A 76 -9.30 -11.86 -8.27
CA THR A 76 -9.49 -10.41 -8.19
C THR A 76 -8.80 -9.68 -9.33
N GLY A 77 -9.28 -8.49 -9.64
CA GLY A 77 -8.77 -7.66 -10.73
C GLY A 77 -8.12 -6.36 -10.27
N ILE A 78 -8.08 -6.10 -8.96
CA ILE A 78 -7.48 -4.90 -8.37
C ILE A 78 -6.70 -5.31 -7.13
N MET A 79 -5.50 -4.75 -6.98
CA MET A 79 -4.71 -4.83 -5.76
C MET A 79 -4.24 -3.44 -5.37
N GLU A 80 -4.30 -3.13 -4.08
CA GLU A 80 -3.84 -1.84 -3.57
C GLU A 80 -3.21 -2.00 -2.20
N SER A 81 -2.11 -1.31 -1.97
CA SER A 81 -1.48 -1.18 -0.67
C SER A 81 -1.08 0.27 -0.43
N GLU A 82 -1.50 0.81 0.70
CA GLU A 82 -1.21 2.18 1.09
C GLU A 82 -0.70 2.21 2.53
N VAL A 83 0.40 2.90 2.75
CA VAL A 83 0.98 3.11 4.07
C VAL A 83 1.13 4.60 4.32
N THR A 84 0.52 5.08 5.39
CA THR A 84 0.75 6.44 5.90
C THR A 84 1.75 6.35 7.04
N PHE A 85 2.80 7.15 6.99
CA PHE A 85 3.86 7.12 7.99
C PHE A 85 4.38 8.52 8.31
N LEU A 86 4.99 8.63 9.49
CA LEU A 86 5.65 9.84 9.97
C LEU A 86 7.16 9.66 9.84
N ALA A 87 7.82 10.62 9.21
CA ALA A 87 9.28 10.67 9.12
C ALA A 87 9.74 12.12 9.32
N LYS A 88 10.64 12.32 10.28
CA LYS A 88 11.18 13.67 10.62
C LYS A 88 10.07 14.71 10.85
N GLY A 89 9.00 14.34 11.54
CA GLY A 89 7.88 15.23 11.85
C GLY A 89 6.90 15.49 10.69
N VAL A 90 7.09 14.88 9.55
CA VAL A 90 6.25 15.07 8.35
C VAL A 90 5.50 13.78 8.02
N ARG A 91 4.22 13.91 7.67
CA ARG A 91 3.39 12.79 7.21
C ARG A 91 3.61 12.51 5.73
N TYR A 92 3.85 11.26 5.42
CA TYR A 92 3.96 10.74 4.06
C TYR A 92 2.93 9.64 3.81
N ARG A 93 2.59 9.43 2.57
CA ARG A 93 1.73 8.35 2.12
C ARG A 93 2.37 7.69 0.90
N ALA A 94 2.68 6.41 1.03
CA ALA A 94 3.16 5.57 -0.07
C ALA A 94 2.01 4.69 -0.55
N LEU A 95 1.78 4.67 -1.85
CA LEU A 95 0.73 3.90 -2.49
C LEU A 95 1.32 3.04 -3.60
N TYR A 96 0.96 1.77 -3.61
CA TYR A 96 1.13 0.87 -4.73
C TYR A 96 -0.23 0.33 -5.14
N SER A 97 -0.62 0.52 -6.38
CA SER A 97 -1.83 -0.09 -6.92
C SER A 97 -1.57 -0.71 -8.28
N GLN A 98 -2.18 -1.85 -8.53
CA GLN A 98 -2.09 -2.55 -9.79
C GLN A 98 -3.43 -3.21 -10.10
N ARG A 99 -3.81 -3.17 -11.35
CA ARG A 99 -5.08 -3.73 -11.80
C ARG A 99 -4.92 -4.58 -13.04
N ARG A 100 -5.89 -5.42 -13.27
CA ARG A 100 -6.08 -6.13 -14.54
C ARG A 100 -7.02 -5.33 -15.44
N ALA A 101 -6.96 -5.62 -16.74
CA ALA A 101 -7.83 -4.97 -17.71
C ALA A 101 -9.31 -5.09 -17.27
N ARG A 102 -10.03 -3.97 -17.32
CA ARG A 102 -11.44 -3.84 -16.90
C ARG A 102 -11.70 -4.23 -15.45
N ASN A 103 -10.65 -4.28 -14.62
CA ASN A 103 -10.70 -4.78 -13.23
C ASN A 103 -11.23 -6.21 -13.11
N GLN A 104 -11.07 -7.01 -14.16
CA GLN A 104 -11.53 -8.39 -14.22
C GLN A 104 -10.41 -9.36 -13.83
N ALA A 105 -10.76 -10.42 -13.11
CA ALA A 105 -9.82 -11.43 -12.65
C ALA A 105 -9.08 -12.16 -13.79
N ASP A 106 -9.71 -12.27 -14.94
CA ASP A 106 -9.16 -12.87 -16.16
C ASP A 106 -8.51 -11.83 -17.10
N GLY A 107 -8.57 -10.55 -16.74
CA GLY A 107 -7.98 -9.48 -17.52
C GLY A 107 -6.45 -9.50 -17.49
N ARG A 108 -5.84 -8.92 -18.53
CA ARG A 108 -4.39 -8.76 -18.60
C ARG A 108 -3.90 -7.82 -17.49
N LEU A 109 -2.84 -8.21 -16.80
CA LEU A 109 -2.20 -7.36 -15.79
C LEU A 109 -1.66 -6.08 -16.43
N GLN A 110 -1.95 -4.93 -15.81
CA GLN A 110 -1.51 -3.61 -16.24
C GLN A 110 -0.30 -3.15 -15.44
N SER A 111 0.36 -2.10 -15.91
CA SER A 111 1.44 -1.46 -15.16
C SER A 111 0.94 -0.91 -13.82
N ALA A 112 1.76 -1.04 -12.79
CA ALA A 112 1.45 -0.51 -11.47
C ALA A 112 1.44 1.03 -11.47
N ASN A 113 0.62 1.59 -10.59
CA ASN A 113 0.71 2.98 -10.19
C ASN A 113 1.41 3.03 -8.83
N ILE A 114 2.53 3.74 -8.79
CA ILE A 114 3.32 3.95 -7.57
C ILE A 114 3.28 5.45 -7.27
N GLU A 115 2.96 5.82 -6.04
CA GLU A 115 2.82 7.20 -5.65
C GLU A 115 3.41 7.43 -4.26
N LEU A 116 4.19 8.49 -4.12
CA LEU A 116 4.62 9.01 -2.84
C LEU A 116 4.07 10.42 -2.69
N SER A 117 3.33 10.67 -1.62
CA SER A 117 2.76 11.97 -1.28
C SER A 117 3.24 12.43 0.08
N ARG A 118 3.29 13.73 0.26
CA ARG A 118 3.57 14.42 1.52
C ARG A 118 2.37 15.24 1.93
N TRP A 119 2.03 15.25 3.22
CA TRP A 119 1.02 16.15 3.73
C TRP A 119 1.55 17.59 3.75
N ASN A 120 0.78 18.49 3.17
CA ASN A 120 1.11 19.92 3.14
C ASN A 120 0.05 20.70 3.92
N ASP A 121 0.46 21.27 5.06
CA ASP A 121 -0.43 22.01 5.95
C ASP A 121 -0.93 23.33 5.34
N GLU A 122 -0.15 23.95 4.46
CA GLU A 122 -0.52 25.21 3.81
C GLU A 122 -1.75 25.06 2.91
N ILE A 123 -1.82 23.96 2.17
CA ILE A 123 -2.97 23.65 1.30
C ILE A 123 -3.97 22.69 1.93
N ASN A 124 -3.66 22.20 3.15
CA ASN A 124 -4.47 21.20 3.87
C ASN A 124 -4.81 19.99 3.01
N ASN A 125 -3.81 19.48 2.29
CA ASN A 125 -3.99 18.36 1.35
C ASN A 125 -2.66 17.62 1.11
N TRP A 126 -2.77 16.47 0.45
CA TRP A 126 -1.64 15.68 0.00
C TRP A 126 -0.99 16.29 -1.24
N GLU A 127 0.30 16.45 -1.21
CA GLU A 127 1.14 16.88 -2.33
C GLU A 127 1.89 15.67 -2.88
N ILE A 128 1.69 15.35 -4.15
CA ILE A 128 2.34 14.22 -4.80
C ILE A 128 3.79 14.59 -5.11
N LEU A 129 4.73 13.87 -4.49
CA LEU A 129 6.17 14.05 -4.71
C LEU A 129 6.65 13.24 -5.90
N GLU A 130 6.21 11.99 -5.99
CA GLU A 130 6.48 11.08 -7.10
C GLU A 130 5.25 10.26 -7.44
N GLY A 131 5.07 9.98 -8.72
CA GLY A 131 3.97 9.16 -9.21
C GLY A 131 3.52 9.55 -10.60
N LYS A 132 2.61 8.75 -11.11
CA LYS A 132 2.08 8.86 -12.47
C LYS A 132 1.44 10.23 -12.78
N TYR A 133 0.91 10.90 -11.77
CA TYR A 133 0.27 12.20 -11.93
C TYR A 133 1.26 13.36 -11.94
N LYS A 134 2.39 13.24 -11.25
CA LYS A 134 3.44 14.27 -11.26
C LYS A 134 4.06 14.40 -12.66
N GLN A 135 4.35 13.29 -13.31
CA GLN A 135 4.90 13.29 -14.67
C GLN A 135 4.01 13.99 -15.68
N LYS A 136 2.68 13.97 -15.49
CA LYS A 136 1.74 14.69 -16.37
C LYS A 136 1.69 16.19 -16.12
N SER A 137 1.97 16.65 -14.90
CA SER A 137 1.97 18.08 -14.56
C SER A 137 3.26 18.78 -14.99
N GLU A 138 4.37 18.06 -15.05
CA GLU A 138 5.67 18.59 -15.51
C GLU A 138 5.81 18.59 -17.04
N ALA A 139 4.97 17.84 -17.74
CA ALA A 139 4.95 17.78 -19.21
C ALA A 139 4.09 18.88 -19.88
N LYS A 140 3.59 19.84 -19.10
CA LYS A 140 2.91 21.05 -19.56
C LYS A 140 3.79 22.27 -19.34
#